data_67a9d2d66ed1e1c1c533d05d5db52725
#
_entry.id   67a9d2d66ed1e1c1c533d05d5db52725
#
_cell.length_a   1.000
_cell.length_b   1.000
_cell.length_c   1.000
_cell.angle_alpha   90.00
_cell.angle_beta   90.00
_cell.angle_gamma   90.00
#
_symmetry.space_group_name_H-M   'P 1'
#
loop_
_entity.id
_entity.type
_entity.pdbx_description
1 polymer ?
#
loop_
_entity_poly.entity_id
_entity_poly.type
_entity_poly.pdbx_seq_one_letter_code
_entity_poly.pdbx_strand_id
1 'polypeptide(L)'
;MALKQFRPTSPGRRQLVIVDRSELHKGKPVKALTEGLTKSGGRNNMGRVTAFRHAGGHKRTYRMIDFKRRKWDVEATVERLEYDPNRTAFIALIKYKDGELAYIIAPQRLKVGDTVVAGEKVDVKPGNAMPLKSIPVGTIVHNVELKPLKGAQIARSAGTYAQVVGRDTGYAQLRLGSGEVRMAPDVCMATIGAVSNPDNMNEVWGKAGRSKWLGRKPTVRGVAMNPVDHPHGGGEGKTSGGRHPVTPWGKKTRGPKTRKTKPTDRLIIRRRHSKKVS
;
A
#
# COMPACT_ATOMS: atom_id res chain seq x y z
N MET A 1 -11.23 -1.77 -13.63
CA MET A 1 -12.27 -0.79 -13.24
C MET A 1 -12.01 0.49 -14.01
N ALA A 2 -13.07 1.20 -14.39
CA ALA A 2 -12.95 2.42 -15.18
C ALA A 2 -12.68 3.64 -14.29
N LEU A 3 -12.04 4.66 -14.84
CA LEU A 3 -11.95 5.98 -14.24
C LEU A 3 -13.22 6.78 -14.57
N LYS A 4 -13.79 7.42 -13.56
CA LYS A 4 -14.96 8.28 -13.68
C LYS A 4 -14.53 9.74 -13.71
N GLN A 5 -14.86 10.40 -14.81
CA GLN A 5 -14.72 11.84 -14.98
C GLN A 5 -16.07 12.54 -14.77
N PHE A 6 -16.04 13.81 -14.47
CA PHE A 6 -17.24 14.59 -14.18
C PHE A 6 -17.38 15.78 -15.14
N ARG A 7 -18.61 16.19 -15.43
CA ARG A 7 -18.88 17.43 -16.16
C ARG A 7 -18.26 18.62 -15.41
N PRO A 8 -17.65 19.58 -16.10
CA PRO A 8 -16.93 20.72 -15.52
C PRO A 8 -17.89 21.81 -14.97
N THR A 9 -18.82 21.41 -14.12
CA THR A 9 -19.85 22.30 -13.54
C THR A 9 -19.33 23.21 -12.42
N SER A 10 -18.13 22.94 -11.90
CA SER A 10 -17.47 23.75 -10.86
C SER A 10 -15.96 23.59 -10.94
N PRO A 11 -15.16 24.54 -10.38
CA PRO A 11 -13.70 24.43 -10.38
C PRO A 11 -13.18 23.12 -9.81
N GLY A 12 -13.80 22.62 -8.74
CA GLY A 12 -13.39 21.36 -8.10
C GLY A 12 -13.78 20.10 -8.88
N ARG A 13 -14.77 20.19 -9.79
CA ARG A 13 -15.22 19.07 -10.64
C ARG A 13 -14.48 19.01 -11.98
N ARG A 14 -14.01 20.17 -12.47
CA ARG A 14 -13.36 20.29 -13.78
C ARG A 14 -12.24 19.28 -14.01
N GLN A 15 -11.42 19.04 -12.99
CA GLN A 15 -10.26 18.16 -13.06
C GLN A 15 -10.42 16.91 -12.21
N LEU A 16 -11.62 16.66 -11.67
CA LEU A 16 -11.84 15.51 -10.78
C LEU A 16 -11.90 14.22 -11.59
N VAL A 17 -10.98 13.31 -11.28
CA VAL A 17 -10.97 11.94 -11.82
C VAL A 17 -10.88 10.99 -10.61
N ILE A 18 -11.81 10.06 -10.50
CA ILE A 18 -11.83 9.06 -9.44
C ILE A 18 -12.03 7.68 -10.02
N VAL A 19 -11.62 6.67 -9.28
CA VAL A 19 -11.93 5.27 -9.62
C VAL A 19 -13.44 5.04 -9.46
N ASP A 20 -14.04 4.38 -10.43
CA ASP A 20 -15.44 3.93 -10.32
C ASP A 20 -15.55 2.81 -9.29
N ARG A 21 -16.52 2.93 -8.40
CA ARG A 21 -16.81 2.01 -7.30
C ARG A 21 -18.21 1.43 -7.38
N SER A 22 -18.82 1.47 -8.57
CA SER A 22 -20.19 1.01 -8.79
C SER A 22 -20.35 -0.49 -8.47
N GLU A 23 -19.33 -1.30 -8.78
CA GLU A 23 -19.29 -2.74 -8.56
C GLU A 23 -19.04 -3.14 -7.08
N LEU A 24 -18.62 -2.18 -6.24
CA LEU A 24 -18.33 -2.46 -4.84
C LEU A 24 -19.59 -2.40 -3.99
N HIS A 25 -19.63 -3.23 -2.96
CA HIS A 25 -20.70 -3.21 -1.96
C HIS A 25 -20.81 -1.82 -1.31
N LYS A 26 -22.03 -1.28 -1.29
CA LYS A 26 -22.33 0.08 -0.77
C LYS A 26 -22.75 0.07 0.70
N GLY A 27 -22.95 -1.09 1.30
CA GLY A 27 -23.37 -1.25 2.67
C GLY A 27 -22.27 -1.01 3.72
N LYS A 28 -22.65 -1.17 4.98
CA LYS A 28 -21.72 -1.07 6.11
C LYS A 28 -20.80 -2.32 6.16
N PRO A 29 -19.55 -2.17 6.65
CA PRO A 29 -18.67 -3.32 6.89
C PRO A 29 -19.21 -4.20 8.02
N VAL A 30 -18.73 -5.43 8.10
CA VAL A 30 -19.07 -6.35 9.19
C VAL A 30 -18.53 -5.78 10.51
N LYS A 31 -19.42 -5.52 11.48
CA LYS A 31 -19.07 -4.85 12.74
C LYS A 31 -18.03 -5.64 13.55
N ALA A 32 -18.14 -6.96 13.61
CA ALA A 32 -17.22 -7.83 14.31
C ALA A 32 -15.78 -7.79 13.76
N LEU A 33 -15.61 -7.44 12.47
CA LEU A 33 -14.31 -7.33 11.80
C LEU A 33 -13.83 -5.87 11.68
N THR A 34 -14.35 -4.96 12.51
CA THR A 34 -13.97 -3.54 12.48
C THR A 34 -13.62 -3.01 13.86
N GLU A 35 -12.62 -2.15 13.91
CA GLU A 35 -12.17 -1.47 15.12
C GLU A 35 -12.18 0.04 14.95
N GLY A 36 -12.29 0.76 16.06
CA GLY A 36 -12.14 2.21 16.08
C GLY A 36 -10.72 2.64 15.75
N LEU A 37 -10.55 3.61 14.86
CA LEU A 37 -9.24 4.16 14.52
C LEU A 37 -9.08 5.57 15.08
N THR A 38 -8.26 5.71 16.12
CA THR A 38 -7.85 7.01 16.67
C THR A 38 -6.74 7.62 15.80
N LYS A 39 -6.73 8.95 15.70
CA LYS A 39 -5.75 9.68 14.91
C LYS A 39 -5.05 10.72 15.78
N SER A 40 -3.74 10.63 15.88
CA SER A 40 -2.91 11.56 16.67
C SER A 40 -2.74 12.94 16.04
N GLY A 41 -3.04 13.10 14.74
CA GLY A 41 -2.81 14.35 14.01
C GLY A 41 -1.33 14.77 13.96
N GLY A 42 -0.40 13.82 14.03
CA GLY A 42 1.04 14.05 14.02
C GLY A 42 1.62 14.45 15.39
N ARG A 43 0.86 14.28 16.49
CA ARG A 43 1.33 14.53 17.86
C ARG A 43 1.87 13.25 18.49
N ASN A 44 2.89 13.42 19.35
CA ASN A 44 3.42 12.35 20.19
C ASN A 44 2.57 12.16 21.47
N ASN A 45 3.03 11.31 22.38
CA ASN A 45 2.40 11.07 23.67
C ASN A 45 2.36 12.30 24.59
N MET A 46 3.27 13.26 24.41
CA MET A 46 3.30 14.55 25.14
C MET A 46 2.48 15.65 24.45
N GLY A 47 1.73 15.34 23.39
CA GLY A 47 0.92 16.31 22.63
C GLY A 47 1.72 17.22 21.69
N ARG A 48 3.05 17.08 21.60
CA ARG A 48 3.90 17.89 20.72
C ARG A 48 3.83 17.39 19.27
N VAL A 49 3.84 18.31 18.31
CA VAL A 49 3.86 17.97 16.89
C VAL A 49 5.25 17.45 16.50
N THR A 50 5.35 16.14 16.27
CA THR A 50 6.57 15.46 15.79
C THR A 50 6.53 15.11 14.31
N ALA A 51 5.34 14.97 13.73
CA ALA A 51 5.11 14.79 12.30
C ALA A 51 4.18 15.90 11.81
N PHE A 52 4.74 16.97 11.24
CA PHE A 52 3.96 18.09 10.74
C PHE A 52 3.18 17.75 9.46
N ARG A 53 2.19 18.58 9.13
CA ARG A 53 1.28 18.43 7.97
C ARG A 53 0.31 17.26 8.08
N HIS A 54 0.13 16.66 9.24
CA HIS A 54 -0.92 15.71 9.52
C HIS A 54 -2.11 16.37 10.19
N ALA A 55 -3.31 15.97 9.79
CA ALA A 55 -4.58 16.33 10.41
C ALA A 55 -5.41 15.07 10.65
N GLY A 56 -6.48 15.17 11.41
CA GLY A 56 -7.38 14.05 11.66
C GLY A 56 -8.07 13.54 10.39
N GLY A 57 -8.45 14.44 9.48
CA GLY A 57 -9.25 14.08 8.31
C GLY A 57 -10.61 13.48 8.69
N HIS A 58 -11.28 12.85 7.73
CA HIS A 58 -12.57 12.18 7.97
C HIS A 58 -12.40 11.00 8.95
N LYS A 59 -13.37 10.79 9.86
CA LYS A 59 -13.42 9.64 10.78
C LYS A 59 -13.43 8.34 9.99
N ARG A 60 -12.63 7.35 10.43
CA ARG A 60 -12.52 6.05 9.78
C ARG A 60 -12.58 4.94 10.82
N THR A 61 -13.09 3.78 10.42
CA THR A 61 -12.96 2.52 11.14
C THR A 61 -11.90 1.67 10.46
N TYR A 62 -11.10 0.96 11.23
CA TYR A 62 -10.14 0.00 10.70
C TYR A 62 -10.86 -1.31 10.38
N ARG A 63 -10.51 -1.97 9.28
CA ARG A 63 -10.95 -3.33 8.93
C ARG A 63 -9.83 -4.28 9.26
N MET A 64 -10.14 -5.30 10.06
CA MET A 64 -9.19 -6.37 10.35
C MET A 64 -9.03 -7.25 9.12
N ILE A 65 -7.84 -7.21 8.53
CA ILE A 65 -7.51 -7.99 7.34
C ILE A 65 -6.69 -9.19 7.74
N ASP A 66 -7.06 -10.35 7.26
CA ASP A 66 -6.26 -11.56 7.43
C ASP A 66 -5.05 -11.52 6.50
N PHE A 67 -3.91 -11.06 7.06
CA PHE A 67 -2.62 -11.05 6.39
C PHE A 67 -1.83 -12.34 6.55
N LYS A 68 -2.32 -13.29 7.36
CA LYS A 68 -1.58 -14.51 7.70
C LYS A 68 -2.12 -15.72 6.96
N ARG A 69 -3.42 -15.72 6.61
CA ARG A 69 -4.08 -16.83 5.89
C ARG A 69 -3.77 -18.19 6.54
N ARG A 70 -3.95 -18.28 7.86
CA ARG A 70 -3.60 -19.48 8.64
C ARG A 70 -4.58 -20.62 8.53
N LYS A 71 -5.78 -20.38 8.06
CA LYS A 71 -6.83 -21.39 7.88
C LYS A 71 -6.56 -22.14 6.59
N TRP A 72 -5.79 -23.22 6.69
CA TRP A 72 -5.34 -24.00 5.56
C TRP A 72 -6.36 -25.06 5.17
N ASP A 73 -6.41 -25.37 3.86
CA ASP A 73 -7.22 -26.40 3.23
C ASP A 73 -8.74 -26.27 3.45
N VAL A 74 -9.17 -25.09 3.94
CA VAL A 74 -10.59 -24.76 4.05
C VAL A 74 -10.96 -23.77 2.95
N GLU A 75 -11.91 -24.17 2.11
CA GLU A 75 -12.44 -23.31 1.07
C GLU A 75 -13.26 -22.16 1.66
N ALA A 76 -13.09 -20.99 1.08
CA ALA A 76 -13.90 -19.82 1.37
C ALA A 76 -14.47 -19.24 0.08
N THR A 77 -15.72 -18.79 0.13
CA THR A 77 -16.39 -18.12 -0.98
C THR A 77 -16.35 -16.62 -0.80
N VAL A 78 -16.10 -15.87 -1.87
CA VAL A 78 -16.15 -14.41 -1.88
C VAL A 78 -17.61 -13.96 -1.85
N GLU A 79 -18.06 -13.39 -0.72
CA GLU A 79 -19.42 -12.86 -0.59
C GLU A 79 -19.59 -11.50 -1.26
N ARG A 80 -18.59 -10.61 -1.08
CA ARG A 80 -18.65 -9.25 -1.63
C ARG A 80 -17.29 -8.57 -1.68
N LEU A 81 -17.15 -7.58 -2.57
CA LEU A 81 -16.01 -6.69 -2.66
C LEU A 81 -16.37 -5.36 -2.00
N GLU A 82 -15.47 -4.82 -1.16
CA GLU A 82 -15.71 -3.61 -0.40
C GLU A 82 -14.60 -2.56 -0.59
N TYR A 83 -15.00 -1.30 -0.43
CA TYR A 83 -14.07 -0.18 -0.31
C TYR A 83 -13.54 -0.05 1.12
N ASP A 84 -12.23 0.02 1.29
CA ASP A 84 -11.61 0.34 2.57
C ASP A 84 -10.97 1.73 2.53
N PRO A 85 -11.39 2.70 3.37
CA PRO A 85 -10.80 4.03 3.41
C PRO A 85 -9.38 4.07 3.99
N ASN A 86 -8.87 2.96 4.55
CA ASN A 86 -7.55 2.90 5.18
C ASN A 86 -6.46 2.43 4.22
N ARG A 87 -6.85 1.90 3.07
CA ARG A 87 -5.93 1.42 2.03
C ARG A 87 -6.40 1.79 0.64
N THR A 88 -5.49 1.74 -0.31
CA THR A 88 -5.78 2.05 -1.72
C THR A 88 -6.36 0.85 -2.47
N ALA A 89 -6.06 -0.37 -2.02
CA ALA A 89 -6.60 -1.61 -2.55
C ALA A 89 -8.04 -1.82 -2.07
N PHE A 90 -8.85 -2.55 -2.84
CA PHE A 90 -10.13 -3.07 -2.38
C PHE A 90 -9.91 -4.29 -1.51
N ILE A 91 -10.91 -4.63 -0.71
CA ILE A 91 -10.94 -5.80 0.15
C ILE A 91 -12.09 -6.71 -0.26
N ALA A 92 -11.92 -8.00 -0.03
CA ALA A 92 -12.96 -8.99 -0.23
C ALA A 92 -13.39 -9.57 1.12
N LEU A 93 -14.68 -9.60 1.37
CA LEU A 93 -15.26 -10.40 2.45
C LEU A 93 -15.39 -11.83 1.95
N ILE A 94 -14.75 -12.75 2.64
CA ILE A 94 -14.82 -14.18 2.37
C ILE A 94 -15.54 -14.88 3.52
N LYS A 95 -16.30 -15.92 3.16
CA LYS A 95 -16.98 -16.81 4.10
C LYS A 95 -16.41 -18.22 3.92
N TYR A 96 -15.82 -18.74 4.97
CA TYR A 96 -15.34 -20.12 5.01
C TYR A 96 -16.49 -21.11 5.08
N LYS A 97 -16.26 -22.37 4.69
CA LYS A 97 -17.27 -23.44 4.76
C LYS A 97 -17.83 -23.68 6.17
N ASP A 98 -17.07 -23.36 7.20
CA ASP A 98 -17.49 -23.42 8.62
C ASP A 98 -18.28 -22.20 9.09
N GLY A 99 -18.56 -21.24 8.21
CA GLY A 99 -19.35 -20.03 8.49
C GLY A 99 -18.54 -18.84 8.99
N GLU A 100 -17.23 -18.97 9.27
CA GLU A 100 -16.39 -17.86 9.70
C GLU A 100 -16.21 -16.83 8.57
N LEU A 101 -16.28 -15.55 8.94
CA LEU A 101 -16.06 -14.43 8.03
C LEU A 101 -14.68 -13.83 8.22
N ALA A 102 -14.00 -13.49 7.12
CA ALA A 102 -12.73 -12.80 7.16
C ALA A 102 -12.60 -11.78 6.02
N TYR A 103 -11.83 -10.71 6.25
CA TYR A 103 -11.44 -9.80 5.16
C TYR A 103 -10.06 -10.17 4.62
N ILE A 104 -9.93 -10.19 3.32
CA ILE A 104 -8.65 -10.32 2.60
C ILE A 104 -8.43 -9.13 1.67
N ILE A 105 -7.19 -8.88 1.26
CA ILE A 105 -6.94 -7.95 0.15
C ILE A 105 -7.45 -8.61 -1.13
N ALA A 106 -8.31 -7.92 -1.86
CA ALA A 106 -8.84 -8.42 -3.12
C ALA A 106 -7.75 -8.36 -4.21
N PRO A 107 -7.42 -9.46 -4.87
CA PRO A 107 -6.61 -9.44 -6.08
C PRO A 107 -7.40 -8.89 -7.27
N GLN A 108 -6.69 -8.55 -8.34
CA GLN A 108 -7.32 -8.26 -9.63
C GLN A 108 -8.07 -9.48 -10.14
N ARG A 109 -9.19 -9.24 -10.82
CA ARG A 109 -10.06 -10.25 -11.45
C ARG A 109 -10.81 -11.17 -10.47
N LEU A 110 -10.69 -10.96 -9.16
CA LEU A 110 -11.53 -11.68 -8.20
C LEU A 110 -12.97 -11.17 -8.29
N LYS A 111 -13.93 -12.08 -8.38
CA LYS A 111 -15.38 -11.78 -8.47
C LYS A 111 -16.12 -12.30 -7.25
N VAL A 112 -17.30 -11.79 -7.04
CA VAL A 112 -18.25 -12.35 -6.06
C VAL A 112 -18.67 -13.76 -6.52
N GLY A 113 -18.68 -14.70 -5.59
CA GLY A 113 -18.93 -16.13 -5.87
C GLY A 113 -17.67 -16.97 -6.13
N ASP A 114 -16.51 -16.34 -6.39
CA ASP A 114 -15.27 -17.09 -6.55
C ASP A 114 -14.86 -17.80 -5.25
N THR A 115 -14.22 -18.95 -5.38
CA THR A 115 -13.65 -19.70 -4.25
C THR A 115 -12.17 -19.36 -4.08
N VAL A 116 -11.74 -19.21 -2.84
CA VAL A 116 -10.34 -18.97 -2.47
C VAL A 116 -9.92 -19.91 -1.37
N VAL A 117 -8.72 -20.45 -1.49
CA VAL A 117 -8.14 -21.40 -0.53
C VAL A 117 -6.74 -20.96 -0.13
N ALA A 118 -6.36 -21.26 1.10
CA ALA A 118 -4.97 -21.18 1.54
C ALA A 118 -4.49 -22.59 1.90
N GLY A 119 -3.31 -23.00 1.45
CA GLY A 119 -2.81 -24.35 1.72
C GLY A 119 -1.39 -24.53 1.18
N GLU A 120 -0.82 -25.71 1.41
CA GLU A 120 0.54 -25.99 0.94
C GLU A 120 0.61 -26.23 -0.57
N LYS A 121 -0.37 -26.92 -1.14
CA LYS A 121 -0.51 -27.21 -2.57
C LYS A 121 -1.94 -26.87 -3.01
N VAL A 122 -2.10 -25.71 -3.59
CA VAL A 122 -3.41 -25.22 -4.07
C VAL A 122 -3.27 -24.77 -5.52
N ASP A 123 -4.37 -24.75 -6.26
CA ASP A 123 -4.38 -24.25 -7.64
C ASP A 123 -3.84 -22.84 -7.76
N VAL A 124 -3.16 -22.55 -8.87
CA VAL A 124 -2.63 -21.22 -9.19
C VAL A 124 -3.76 -20.31 -9.69
N LYS A 125 -4.70 -19.97 -8.80
CA LYS A 125 -5.84 -19.08 -9.08
C LYS A 125 -5.70 -17.77 -8.27
N PRO A 126 -6.14 -16.61 -8.82
CA PRO A 126 -6.11 -15.35 -8.09
C PRO A 126 -6.84 -15.45 -6.75
N GLY A 127 -6.20 -15.03 -5.65
CA GLY A 127 -6.75 -15.08 -4.30
C GLY A 127 -6.33 -16.30 -3.48
N ASN A 128 -5.86 -17.35 -4.10
CA ASN A 128 -5.28 -18.50 -3.39
C ASN A 128 -3.95 -18.13 -2.76
N ALA A 129 -3.67 -18.65 -1.59
CA ALA A 129 -2.45 -18.40 -0.84
C ALA A 129 -1.70 -19.69 -0.57
N MET A 130 -0.40 -19.68 -0.83
CA MET A 130 0.46 -20.85 -0.60
C MET A 130 1.90 -20.41 -0.29
N PRO A 131 2.74 -21.31 0.29
CA PRO A 131 4.16 -21.04 0.48
C PRO A 131 4.86 -20.79 -0.85
N LEU A 132 5.87 -19.91 -0.84
CA LEU A 132 6.65 -19.56 -2.04
C LEU A 132 7.32 -20.80 -2.68
N LYS A 133 7.63 -21.85 -1.88
CA LYS A 133 8.16 -23.12 -2.39
C LYS A 133 7.21 -23.82 -3.36
N SER A 134 5.90 -23.64 -3.21
CA SER A 134 4.88 -24.29 -4.03
C SER A 134 4.45 -23.46 -5.24
N ILE A 135 4.77 -22.18 -5.28
CA ILE A 135 4.36 -21.28 -6.37
C ILE A 135 5.27 -21.45 -7.59
N PRO A 136 4.78 -21.71 -8.80
CA PRO A 136 5.59 -21.81 -10.02
C PRO A 136 6.41 -20.54 -10.28
N VAL A 137 7.62 -20.70 -10.82
CA VAL A 137 8.47 -19.59 -11.27
C VAL A 137 7.75 -18.83 -12.40
N GLY A 138 7.89 -17.50 -12.42
CA GLY A 138 7.19 -16.62 -13.35
C GLY A 138 5.85 -16.09 -12.82
N THR A 139 5.26 -16.73 -11.80
CA THR A 139 3.95 -16.35 -11.26
C THR A 139 3.98 -14.98 -10.59
N ILE A 140 2.94 -14.20 -10.83
CA ILE A 140 2.68 -12.92 -10.17
C ILE A 140 2.00 -13.18 -8.83
N VAL A 141 2.53 -12.58 -7.76
CA VAL A 141 2.05 -12.73 -6.39
C VAL A 141 1.93 -11.37 -5.69
N HIS A 142 1.11 -11.32 -4.67
CA HIS A 142 1.00 -10.19 -3.76
C HIS A 142 0.89 -10.69 -2.31
N ASN A 143 0.75 -9.79 -1.35
CA ASN A 143 0.64 -10.16 0.06
C ASN A 143 1.76 -11.10 0.53
N VAL A 144 3.00 -10.79 0.15
CA VAL A 144 4.14 -11.67 0.42
C VAL A 144 4.68 -11.44 1.82
N GLU A 145 4.92 -12.53 2.55
CA GLU A 145 5.63 -12.52 3.82
C GLU A 145 7.15 -12.36 3.61
N LEU A 146 7.82 -11.78 4.60
CA LEU A 146 9.29 -11.71 4.67
C LEU A 146 9.87 -12.58 5.79
N LYS A 147 9.03 -12.98 6.73
CA LYS A 147 9.35 -13.92 7.80
C LYS A 147 8.18 -14.85 7.96
N PRO A 148 8.40 -16.15 8.13
CA PRO A 148 7.31 -17.10 8.28
C PRO A 148 6.35 -16.72 9.42
N LEU A 149 5.06 -16.89 9.18
CA LEU A 149 3.96 -16.66 10.12
C LEU A 149 3.81 -15.20 10.64
N LYS A 150 4.63 -14.27 10.16
CA LYS A 150 4.52 -12.85 10.56
C LYS A 150 3.34 -12.14 9.87
N GLY A 151 2.89 -12.65 8.76
CA GLY A 151 1.89 -12.03 7.89
C GLY A 151 2.51 -11.20 6.78
N ALA A 152 1.71 -10.92 5.79
CA ALA A 152 2.11 -10.22 4.57
C ALA A 152 2.68 -8.83 4.83
N GLN A 153 3.77 -8.49 4.15
CA GLN A 153 4.48 -7.21 4.27
C GLN A 153 4.71 -6.51 2.94
N ILE A 154 4.90 -7.27 1.86
CA ILE A 154 5.21 -6.75 0.52
C ILE A 154 3.98 -6.86 -0.40
N ALA A 155 3.87 -5.94 -1.37
CA ALA A 155 2.85 -5.89 -2.39
C ALA A 155 1.41 -5.93 -1.83
N ARG A 156 1.06 -4.91 -1.00
CA ARG A 156 -0.27 -4.77 -0.38
C ARG A 156 -1.07 -3.57 -0.88
N SER A 157 -0.40 -2.63 -1.55
CA SER A 157 -1.06 -1.42 -2.07
C SER A 157 -1.72 -1.70 -3.42
N ALA A 158 -2.66 -0.84 -3.82
CA ALA A 158 -3.36 -0.94 -5.10
C ALA A 158 -2.40 -1.14 -6.29
N GLY A 159 -2.73 -2.09 -7.15
CA GLY A 159 -1.97 -2.40 -8.37
C GLY A 159 -0.58 -3.00 -8.17
N THR A 160 -0.11 -3.17 -6.92
CA THR A 160 1.23 -3.69 -6.67
C THR A 160 1.28 -5.21 -6.78
N TYR A 161 2.46 -5.71 -7.15
CA TYR A 161 2.74 -7.14 -7.26
C TYR A 161 4.23 -7.40 -7.05
N ALA A 162 4.57 -8.66 -6.87
CA ALA A 162 5.91 -9.20 -6.98
C ALA A 162 5.87 -10.39 -7.94
N GLN A 163 6.98 -10.72 -8.59
CA GLN A 163 7.11 -11.89 -9.45
C GLN A 163 8.11 -12.86 -8.84
N VAL A 164 7.77 -14.12 -8.78
CA VAL A 164 8.69 -15.19 -8.40
C VAL A 164 9.61 -15.43 -9.59
N VAL A 165 10.91 -15.16 -9.46
CA VAL A 165 11.89 -15.26 -10.55
C VAL A 165 12.67 -16.56 -10.49
N GLY A 166 12.90 -17.07 -9.30
CA GLY A 166 13.66 -18.30 -9.08
C GLY A 166 13.60 -18.76 -7.63
N ARG A 167 14.20 -19.90 -7.37
CA ARG A 167 14.38 -20.47 -6.02
C ARG A 167 15.78 -21.01 -5.90
N ASP A 168 16.34 -20.88 -4.72
CA ASP A 168 17.67 -21.37 -4.42
C ASP A 168 17.82 -21.59 -2.91
N THR A 169 18.35 -22.74 -2.52
CA THR A 169 18.75 -23.09 -1.14
C THR A 169 17.79 -22.61 -0.01
N GLY A 170 16.47 -22.92 -0.15
CA GLY A 170 15.45 -22.55 0.85
C GLY A 170 14.99 -21.09 0.78
N TYR A 171 15.33 -20.38 -0.31
CA TYR A 171 14.88 -19.01 -0.56
C TYR A 171 14.22 -18.89 -1.94
N ALA A 172 13.15 -18.11 -2.00
CA ALA A 172 12.54 -17.65 -3.24
C ALA A 172 13.07 -16.26 -3.62
N GLN A 173 13.43 -16.09 -4.88
CA GLN A 173 13.86 -14.82 -5.46
C GLN A 173 12.64 -14.07 -5.98
N LEU A 174 12.42 -12.87 -5.47
CA LEU A 174 11.25 -12.04 -5.77
C LEU A 174 11.68 -10.75 -6.47
N ARG A 175 11.17 -10.52 -7.67
CA ARG A 175 11.28 -9.23 -8.37
C ARG A 175 10.09 -8.35 -7.94
N LEU A 176 10.38 -7.24 -7.30
CA LEU A 176 9.39 -6.28 -6.84
C LEU A 176 9.03 -5.28 -7.95
N GLY A 177 7.88 -4.62 -7.84
CA GLY A 177 7.45 -3.57 -8.76
C GLY A 177 8.43 -2.38 -8.86
N SER A 178 9.32 -2.18 -7.89
CA SER A 178 10.39 -1.19 -7.92
C SER A 178 11.61 -1.60 -8.79
N GLY A 179 11.64 -2.85 -9.28
CA GLY A 179 12.80 -3.46 -9.97
C GLY A 179 13.84 -4.07 -9.01
N GLU A 180 13.68 -3.93 -7.70
CA GLU A 180 14.52 -4.62 -6.72
C GLU A 180 14.29 -6.14 -6.79
N VAL A 181 15.37 -6.92 -6.81
CA VAL A 181 15.32 -8.38 -6.67
C VAL A 181 15.84 -8.74 -5.29
N ARG A 182 15.02 -9.45 -4.52
CA ARG A 182 15.38 -9.86 -3.17
C ARG A 182 14.95 -11.29 -2.86
N MET A 183 15.62 -11.88 -1.89
CA MET A 183 15.29 -13.20 -1.36
C MET A 183 14.27 -13.10 -0.21
N ALA A 184 13.39 -14.07 -0.14
CA ALA A 184 12.53 -14.36 1.02
C ALA A 184 12.59 -15.87 1.30
N PRO A 185 12.53 -16.33 2.55
CA PRO A 185 12.44 -17.76 2.85
C PRO A 185 11.29 -18.40 2.07
N ASP A 186 11.50 -19.55 1.48
CA ASP A 186 10.53 -20.21 0.61
C ASP A 186 9.31 -20.76 1.35
N VAL A 187 9.39 -20.91 2.67
CA VAL A 187 8.26 -21.24 3.56
C VAL A 187 7.33 -20.05 3.81
N CYS A 188 7.72 -18.82 3.44
CA CYS A 188 6.88 -17.64 3.56
C CYS A 188 5.66 -17.73 2.64
N MET A 189 4.50 -17.31 3.15
CA MET A 189 3.24 -17.29 2.39
C MET A 189 3.18 -16.14 1.41
N ALA A 190 2.55 -16.38 0.27
CA ALA A 190 2.18 -15.36 -0.70
C ALA A 190 0.81 -15.68 -1.31
N THR A 191 0.12 -14.65 -1.79
CA THR A 191 -1.18 -14.80 -2.48
C THR A 191 -0.99 -14.60 -3.98
N ILE A 192 -1.62 -15.45 -4.78
CA ILE A 192 -1.54 -15.43 -6.25
C ILE A 192 -2.28 -14.22 -6.81
N GLY A 193 -1.69 -13.59 -7.84
CA GLY A 193 -2.24 -12.45 -8.56
C GLY A 193 -1.65 -11.10 -8.14
N ALA A 194 -2.04 -10.03 -8.81
CA ALA A 194 -1.73 -8.65 -8.45
C ALA A 194 -2.86 -8.04 -7.61
N VAL A 195 -2.55 -7.02 -6.82
CA VAL A 195 -3.54 -6.32 -5.99
C VAL A 195 -4.52 -5.54 -6.86
N SER A 196 -5.79 -5.50 -6.47
CA SER A 196 -6.86 -4.75 -7.12
C SER A 196 -6.59 -3.24 -7.23
N ASN A 197 -7.45 -2.55 -7.99
CA ASN A 197 -7.47 -1.09 -8.13
C ASN A 197 -6.18 -0.46 -8.69
N PRO A 198 -5.62 -0.94 -9.83
CA PRO A 198 -4.40 -0.36 -10.40
C PRO A 198 -4.57 1.11 -10.79
N ASP A 199 -5.78 1.54 -11.15
CA ASP A 199 -6.09 2.92 -11.56
C ASP A 199 -6.11 3.93 -10.42
N ASN A 200 -5.90 3.51 -9.18
CA ASN A 200 -5.80 4.43 -8.04
C ASN A 200 -4.68 5.49 -8.23
N MET A 201 -3.62 5.15 -8.94
CA MET A 201 -2.52 6.08 -9.26
C MET A 201 -2.95 7.21 -10.20
N ASN A 202 -4.00 7.00 -11.00
CA ASN A 202 -4.53 7.93 -11.98
C ASN A 202 -5.61 8.86 -11.41
N GLU A 203 -5.94 8.75 -10.11
CA GLU A 203 -6.90 9.65 -9.46
C GLU A 203 -6.38 11.08 -9.39
N VAL A 204 -7.20 12.02 -9.81
CA VAL A 204 -6.97 13.48 -9.67
C VAL A 204 -8.01 14.04 -8.70
N TRP A 205 -7.56 14.63 -7.61
CA TRP A 205 -8.47 15.06 -6.52
C TRP A 205 -9.25 16.34 -6.80
N GLY A 206 -8.87 17.11 -7.81
CA GLY A 206 -9.59 18.28 -8.31
C GLY A 206 -9.60 19.50 -7.39
N LYS A 207 -9.46 19.36 -6.06
CA LYS A 207 -9.45 20.48 -5.11
C LYS A 207 -8.60 20.21 -3.86
N ALA A 208 -8.04 21.28 -3.29
CA ALA A 208 -7.22 21.21 -2.07
C ALA A 208 -8.01 20.70 -0.83
N GLY A 209 -9.31 20.99 -0.74
CA GLY A 209 -10.16 20.50 0.35
C GLY A 209 -10.19 18.98 0.45
N ARG A 210 -10.06 18.25 -0.67
CA ARG A 210 -9.99 16.79 -0.67
C ARG A 210 -8.75 16.27 0.06
N SER A 211 -7.61 16.95 -0.08
CA SER A 211 -6.39 16.64 0.69
C SER A 211 -6.62 16.78 2.19
N LYS A 212 -7.36 17.82 2.62
CA LYS A 212 -7.73 18.02 4.03
C LYS A 212 -8.63 16.90 4.54
N TRP A 213 -9.60 16.43 3.75
CA TRP A 213 -10.45 15.28 4.11
C TRP A 213 -9.64 14.00 4.31
N LEU A 214 -8.56 13.84 3.54
CA LEU A 214 -7.64 12.71 3.68
C LEU A 214 -6.63 12.87 4.82
N GLY A 215 -6.67 13.99 5.55
CA GLY A 215 -5.80 14.26 6.69
C GLY A 215 -4.47 14.92 6.33
N ARG A 216 -4.35 15.54 5.15
CA ARG A 216 -3.15 16.26 4.73
C ARG A 216 -3.37 17.77 4.87
N LYS A 217 -2.50 18.43 5.63
CA LYS A 217 -2.46 19.91 5.73
C LYS A 217 -1.63 20.50 4.58
N PRO A 218 -1.85 21.78 4.21
CA PRO A 218 -1.02 22.49 3.25
C PRO A 218 0.46 22.49 3.65
N THR A 219 1.32 22.59 2.66
CA THR A 219 2.78 22.63 2.82
C THR A 219 3.28 24.03 2.50
N VAL A 220 3.95 24.66 3.45
CA VAL A 220 4.74 25.88 3.23
C VAL A 220 6.13 25.47 2.79
N ARG A 221 6.66 26.11 1.75
CA ARG A 221 8.02 25.90 1.26
C ARG A 221 9.00 26.62 2.18
N GLY A 222 10.19 26.04 2.43
CA GLY A 222 11.21 26.67 3.27
C GLY A 222 11.66 28.06 2.79
N VAL A 223 11.66 28.30 1.47
CA VAL A 223 11.97 29.61 0.88
C VAL A 223 10.95 30.71 1.24
N ALA A 224 9.71 30.33 1.59
CA ALA A 224 8.66 31.26 2.01
C ALA A 224 8.58 31.44 3.53
N MET A 225 9.57 30.95 4.26
CA MET A 225 9.69 31.07 5.72
C MET A 225 10.71 32.14 6.08
N ASN A 226 10.75 32.53 7.35
CA ASN A 226 11.79 33.39 7.90
C ASN A 226 13.10 32.60 8.13
N PRO A 227 14.28 33.29 8.22
CA PRO A 227 15.56 32.62 8.46
C PRO A 227 15.59 31.75 9.72
N VAL A 228 14.85 32.12 10.77
CA VAL A 228 14.74 31.36 12.02
C VAL A 228 14.02 30.02 11.84
N ASP A 229 13.09 29.92 10.86
CA ASP A 229 12.25 28.74 10.66
C ASP A 229 12.86 27.73 9.70
N HIS A 230 13.68 28.19 8.75
CA HIS A 230 14.26 27.34 7.72
C HIS A 230 15.57 27.89 7.16
N PRO A 231 16.59 27.04 6.87
CA PRO A 231 17.85 27.47 6.24
C PRO A 231 17.73 28.12 4.86
N HIS A 232 16.57 27.99 4.19
CA HIS A 232 16.24 28.67 2.94
C HIS A 232 15.38 29.91 3.13
N GLY A 233 15.08 30.29 4.35
CA GLY A 233 14.25 31.44 4.68
C GLY A 233 14.98 32.77 4.51
N GLY A 234 14.18 33.83 4.43
CA GLY A 234 14.67 35.22 4.32
C GLY A 234 14.75 35.73 2.88
N GLY A 235 15.27 36.96 2.73
CA GLY A 235 15.38 37.68 1.49
C GLY A 235 14.17 38.56 1.17
N GLU A 236 14.29 39.42 0.18
CA GLU A 236 13.22 40.30 -0.31
C GLU A 236 12.57 39.72 -1.56
N GLY A 237 11.24 39.72 -1.62
CA GLY A 237 10.46 39.27 -2.76
C GLY A 237 10.64 37.77 -3.07
N LYS A 238 10.86 37.43 -4.33
CA LYS A 238 11.02 36.05 -4.82
C LYS A 238 12.49 35.62 -4.82
N THR A 239 13.07 35.45 -3.66
CA THR A 239 14.46 34.98 -3.54
C THR A 239 14.61 33.49 -3.85
N SER A 240 15.80 33.11 -4.31
CA SER A 240 16.18 31.69 -4.45
C SER A 240 16.57 31.09 -3.09
N GLY A 241 16.75 29.75 -3.03
CA GLY A 241 17.15 29.08 -1.79
C GLY A 241 18.56 29.41 -1.30
N GLY A 242 19.39 30.08 -2.11
CA GLY A 242 20.73 30.55 -1.79
C GLY A 242 21.77 29.48 -1.49
N ARG A 243 21.40 28.21 -1.44
CA ARG A 243 22.26 27.08 -1.07
C ARG A 243 21.71 25.76 -1.61
N HIS A 244 22.52 24.70 -1.47
CA HIS A 244 22.07 23.34 -1.79
C HIS A 244 20.79 22.98 -1.00
N PRO A 245 19.79 22.32 -1.62
CA PRO A 245 18.53 22.00 -0.95
C PRO A 245 18.74 21.20 0.32
N VAL A 246 18.20 21.71 1.43
CA VAL A 246 18.31 21.11 2.76
C VAL A 246 16.93 21.02 3.45
N THR A 247 16.86 20.18 4.47
CA THR A 247 15.71 20.08 5.38
C THR A 247 15.70 21.26 6.37
N PRO A 248 14.61 21.48 7.15
CA PRO A 248 14.60 22.47 8.24
C PRO A 248 15.75 22.31 9.23
N TRP A 249 16.30 21.12 9.36
CA TRP A 249 17.43 20.79 10.25
C TRP A 249 18.80 20.84 9.55
N GLY A 250 18.88 21.40 8.34
CA GLY A 250 20.13 21.58 7.60
C GLY A 250 20.66 20.33 6.88
N LYS A 251 19.98 19.19 6.93
CA LYS A 251 20.42 17.97 6.23
C LYS A 251 20.15 18.08 4.73
N LYS A 252 21.12 17.72 3.89
CA LYS A 252 20.98 17.69 2.43
C LYS A 252 19.83 16.77 2.02
N THR A 253 18.97 17.25 1.12
CA THR A 253 17.80 16.49 0.61
C THR A 253 18.08 15.75 -0.69
N ARG A 254 19.16 16.10 -1.42
CA ARG A 254 19.57 15.46 -2.68
C ARG A 254 20.97 14.88 -2.54
N GLY A 255 21.20 13.77 -3.23
CA GLY A 255 22.51 13.09 -3.31
C GLY A 255 22.73 12.02 -2.23
N PRO A 256 22.70 12.31 -0.92
CA PRO A 256 23.06 11.33 0.08
C PRO A 256 22.05 10.18 0.18
N LYS A 257 22.56 8.97 0.31
CA LYS A 257 21.73 7.78 0.61
C LYS A 257 21.27 7.86 2.07
N THR A 258 19.95 7.95 2.29
CA THR A 258 19.35 8.03 3.64
C THR A 258 19.11 6.68 4.27
N ARG A 259 19.06 5.59 3.48
CA ARG A 259 18.91 4.23 3.99
C ARG A 259 20.20 3.79 4.69
N LYS A 260 20.11 3.54 5.99
CA LYS A 260 21.20 2.91 6.75
C LYS A 260 21.33 1.43 6.37
N THR A 261 22.53 0.88 6.44
CA THR A 261 22.77 -0.57 6.27
C THR A 261 22.02 -1.36 7.33
N LYS A 262 21.36 -2.44 6.91
CA LYS A 262 20.57 -3.33 7.76
C LYS A 262 21.04 -4.78 7.57
N PRO A 263 20.96 -5.66 8.58
CA PRO A 263 21.30 -7.08 8.43
C PRO A 263 20.54 -7.77 7.27
N THR A 264 19.30 -7.30 6.98
CA THR A 264 18.48 -7.80 5.87
C THR A 264 18.95 -7.37 4.49
N ASP A 265 19.97 -6.49 4.36
CA ASP A 265 20.49 -6.07 3.05
C ASP A 265 21.21 -7.20 2.32
N ARG A 266 21.70 -8.23 3.04
CA ARG A 266 22.21 -9.49 2.47
C ARG A 266 21.18 -10.26 1.63
N LEU A 267 19.88 -10.03 1.89
CA LEU A 267 18.78 -10.64 1.14
C LEU A 267 18.43 -9.87 -0.13
N ILE A 268 19.12 -8.77 -0.45
CA ILE A 268 18.90 -7.98 -1.66
C ILE A 268 19.94 -8.38 -2.69
N ILE A 269 19.51 -9.12 -3.72
CA ILE A 269 20.38 -9.55 -4.84
C ILE A 269 20.69 -8.35 -5.75
N ARG A 270 19.66 -7.59 -6.12
CA ARG A 270 19.82 -6.42 -6.99
C ARG A 270 18.97 -5.25 -6.47
N ARG A 271 19.60 -4.10 -6.28
CA ARG A 271 18.91 -2.87 -5.89
C ARG A 271 18.18 -2.24 -7.09
N ARG A 272 17.13 -1.46 -6.82
CA ARG A 272 16.30 -0.80 -7.85
C ARG A 272 17.06 0.12 -8.83
N HIS A 273 18.20 0.66 -8.42
CA HIS A 273 19.04 1.57 -9.23
C HIS A 273 20.37 0.96 -9.64
N SER A 274 20.58 -0.34 -9.47
CA SER A 274 21.80 -0.96 -10.03
C SER A 274 21.70 -0.94 -11.55
N LYS A 275 22.75 -0.45 -12.23
CA LYS A 275 22.87 -0.58 -13.67
C LYS A 275 22.72 -2.07 -14.03
N LYS A 276 22.01 -2.37 -15.11
CA LYS A 276 22.07 -3.72 -15.70
C LYS A 276 23.54 -4.00 -15.95
N VAL A 277 24.08 -5.08 -15.40
CA VAL A 277 25.32 -5.64 -15.90
C VAL A 277 24.95 -6.12 -17.30
N SER A 278 25.48 -5.41 -18.29
CA SER A 278 25.37 -5.75 -19.71
C SER A 278 26.00 -7.09 -19.97
#